data_9768377d6ef3746f27db4e0d4ac85b49
#
_entry.id   9768377d6ef3746f27db4e0d4ac85b49
#
_cell.length_a   1.000
_cell.length_b   1.000
_cell.length_c   1.000
_cell.angle_alpha   90.00
_cell.angle_beta   90.00
_cell.angle_gamma   90.00
#
_symmetry.space_group_name_H-M   'P 1'
#
loop_
_entity.id
_entity.type
_entity.pdbx_description
1 polymer ?
#
loop_
_entity_poly.entity_id
_entity_poly.type
_entity_poly.pdbx_seq_one_letter_code
_entity_poly.pdbx_strand_id
1 'polypeptide(L)'
;NQLSAASLTKMMTTLLLLENYQDQLDSISLTAPSYIYDLIWEQSTNASTADIRRGETQSLRNLLYAMLLPSGNEAAYIVADYMGGGSIDNFVAMMNDEAKAVGCTGTTFVDPCGLNPNNITTARDAYLILRALTAYDVFDTVIATPSYDIGTNDRYTTPGTYIIQNTDKLVTNSSYHRDYTRGGKTGSLGEWQNFAGWHTQDGISYISVVLNVPYEADPDQARPALYETAQLMDVIFDSFTIAAALDPTQPITEIPVDYATQSDTVMLYPTDNMMTLLPKEGGAALTEQTFNLPKSIAAPVRQGDVVGTVTLTIEGEVIGTTDLIAGSDVARNQVLYTIARVGEFFSSTYFKVVVMLTMIVVAVYAFLFV
;
A
#
# COMPACT_ATOMS: atom_id res chain seq x y z
N ASN A 1 -17.16 -2.10 -5.71
CA ASN A 1 -17.98 -1.63 -6.83
C ASN A 1 -17.07 -1.18 -7.96
N GLN A 2 -17.43 -1.51 -9.22
CA GLN A 2 -16.81 -0.99 -10.43
C GLN A 2 -17.49 0.32 -10.82
N LEU A 3 -16.69 1.33 -11.15
CA LEU A 3 -17.14 2.67 -11.54
C LEU A 3 -16.36 3.15 -12.76
N SER A 4 -16.86 4.14 -13.48
CA SER A 4 -16.11 4.74 -14.57
C SER A 4 -14.82 5.38 -14.05
N ALA A 5 -13.69 5.03 -14.64
CA ALA A 5 -12.39 5.59 -14.31
C ALA A 5 -12.27 7.07 -14.73
N ALA A 6 -12.99 7.45 -15.76
CA ALA A 6 -12.77 8.74 -16.43
C ALA A 6 -11.27 8.97 -16.67
N SER A 7 -10.78 10.20 -16.52
CA SER A 7 -9.36 10.52 -16.75
C SER A 7 -8.38 9.93 -15.75
N LEU A 8 -8.81 9.17 -14.71
CA LEU A 8 -7.88 8.33 -13.93
C LEU A 8 -7.24 7.25 -14.82
N THR A 9 -7.85 6.89 -15.94
CA THR A 9 -7.28 6.01 -16.97
C THR A 9 -5.88 6.44 -17.40
N LYS A 10 -5.60 7.75 -17.43
CA LYS A 10 -4.29 8.28 -17.79
C LYS A 10 -3.17 7.90 -16.79
N MET A 11 -3.51 7.48 -15.59
CA MET A 11 -2.52 6.91 -14.65
C MET A 11 -1.91 5.62 -15.23
N MET A 12 -2.72 4.75 -15.83
CA MET A 12 -2.21 3.54 -16.49
C MET A 12 -1.38 3.87 -17.72
N THR A 13 -1.81 4.83 -18.54
CA THR A 13 -1.03 5.32 -19.70
C THR A 13 0.32 5.91 -19.24
N THR A 14 0.32 6.62 -18.11
CA THR A 14 1.54 7.16 -17.48
C THR A 14 2.44 6.06 -16.96
N LEU A 15 1.89 5.04 -16.31
CA LEU A 15 2.65 3.92 -15.76
C LEU A 15 3.41 3.21 -16.89
N LEU A 16 2.72 2.81 -17.95
CA LEU A 16 3.35 2.18 -19.11
C LEU A 16 4.42 3.08 -19.76
N LEU A 17 4.17 4.40 -19.86
CA LEU A 17 5.16 5.34 -20.38
C LEU A 17 6.42 5.35 -19.52
N LEU A 18 6.29 5.43 -18.21
CA LEU A 18 7.44 5.53 -17.29
C LEU A 18 8.20 4.22 -17.18
N GLU A 19 7.52 3.08 -17.14
CA GLU A 19 8.16 1.75 -17.14
C GLU A 19 9.08 1.54 -18.34
N ASN A 20 8.70 2.06 -19.50
CA ASN A 20 9.44 1.80 -20.73
C ASN A 20 10.39 2.94 -21.14
N TYR A 21 10.11 4.19 -20.73
CA TYR A 21 10.77 5.37 -21.31
C TYR A 21 11.17 6.45 -20.30
N GLN A 22 11.18 6.20 -18.98
CA GLN A 22 11.52 7.23 -17.98
C GLN A 22 12.87 7.92 -18.25
N ASP A 23 13.86 7.18 -18.75
CA ASP A 23 15.21 7.70 -19.04
C ASP A 23 15.31 8.37 -20.42
N GLN A 24 14.25 8.37 -21.19
CA GLN A 24 14.20 8.86 -22.58
C GLN A 24 13.18 10.01 -22.79
N LEU A 25 12.64 10.56 -21.70
CA LEU A 25 11.59 11.57 -21.75
C LEU A 25 11.97 12.83 -22.55
N ASP A 26 13.24 13.19 -22.54
CA ASP A 26 13.76 14.37 -23.25
C ASP A 26 14.36 14.04 -24.61
N SER A 27 14.71 12.80 -24.89
CA SER A 27 15.38 12.38 -26.11
C SER A 27 14.43 11.94 -27.21
N ILE A 28 13.21 11.52 -26.85
CA ILE A 28 12.19 11.10 -27.82
C ILE A 28 11.15 12.22 -27.98
N SER A 29 10.88 12.56 -29.23
CA SER A 29 9.82 13.50 -29.60
C SER A 29 8.85 12.83 -30.58
N LEU A 30 7.55 13.02 -30.35
CA LEU A 30 6.47 12.41 -31.11
C LEU A 30 5.66 13.46 -31.81
N THR A 31 5.31 13.18 -33.07
CA THR A 31 4.42 14.03 -33.86
C THR A 31 2.98 13.56 -33.75
N ALA A 32 2.07 14.45 -33.40
CA ALA A 32 0.65 14.16 -33.19
C ALA A 32 -0.03 13.67 -34.48
N PRO A 33 -0.45 12.39 -34.57
CA PRO A 33 -1.10 11.86 -35.75
C PRO A 33 -2.50 12.49 -35.96
N SER A 34 -2.88 12.74 -37.19
CA SER A 34 -4.17 13.42 -37.47
C SER A 34 -5.38 12.60 -37.01
N TYR A 35 -5.35 11.29 -37.16
CA TYR A 35 -6.50 10.41 -36.93
C TYR A 35 -6.93 10.36 -35.47
N ILE A 36 -6.01 10.55 -34.48
CA ILE A 36 -6.35 10.49 -33.05
C ILE A 36 -7.38 11.57 -32.69
N TYR A 37 -7.36 12.72 -33.36
CA TYR A 37 -8.31 13.80 -33.11
C TYR A 37 -9.72 13.46 -33.59
N ASP A 38 -9.84 12.62 -34.59
CA ASP A 38 -11.13 12.12 -35.08
C ASP A 38 -11.69 11.13 -34.05
N LEU A 39 -10.85 10.21 -33.48
CA LEU A 39 -11.25 9.32 -32.41
C LEU A 39 -11.69 10.07 -31.13
N ILE A 40 -11.00 11.15 -30.77
CA ILE A 40 -11.37 11.98 -29.61
C ILE A 40 -12.70 12.69 -29.86
N TRP A 41 -12.85 13.29 -31.08
CA TRP A 41 -14.04 14.02 -31.43
C TRP A 41 -15.30 13.16 -31.52
N GLU A 42 -15.18 11.92 -31.96
CA GLU A 42 -16.26 10.95 -32.01
C GLU A 42 -16.80 10.63 -30.59
N GLN A 43 -15.92 10.68 -29.58
CA GLN A 43 -16.30 10.39 -28.19
C GLN A 43 -16.80 11.65 -27.47
N SER A 44 -16.20 12.81 -27.71
CA SER A 44 -16.56 14.05 -27.00
C SER A 44 -16.09 15.28 -27.76
N THR A 45 -17.01 16.24 -27.96
CA THR A 45 -16.71 17.56 -28.52
C THR A 45 -16.14 18.54 -27.49
N ASN A 46 -16.15 18.19 -26.18
CA ASN A 46 -15.66 19.01 -25.09
C ASN A 46 -14.61 18.25 -24.25
N ALA A 47 -13.74 17.52 -24.92
CA ALA A 47 -12.67 16.76 -24.29
C ALA A 47 -11.59 17.68 -23.74
N SER A 48 -11.02 17.33 -22.55
CA SER A 48 -9.87 18.05 -21.99
C SER A 48 -8.68 18.01 -22.93
N THR A 49 -8.01 19.14 -23.12
CA THR A 49 -6.88 19.30 -24.04
C THR A 49 -5.74 20.09 -23.43
N ALA A 50 -4.52 19.78 -23.81
CA ALA A 50 -3.32 20.60 -23.59
C ALA A 50 -3.04 21.54 -24.78
N ASP A 51 -3.95 21.63 -25.75
CA ASP A 51 -3.86 22.42 -26.99
C ASP A 51 -2.74 21.98 -27.94
N ILE A 52 -2.32 20.70 -27.87
CA ILE A 52 -1.44 20.12 -28.88
C ILE A 52 -2.25 19.88 -30.16
N ARG A 53 -1.75 20.31 -31.30
CA ARG A 53 -2.48 20.25 -32.61
C ARG A 53 -1.96 19.12 -33.49
N ARG A 54 -2.80 18.75 -34.48
CA ARG A 54 -2.46 17.78 -35.52
C ARG A 54 -1.13 18.15 -36.19
N GLY A 55 -0.18 17.22 -36.26
CA GLY A 55 1.15 17.41 -36.85
C GLY A 55 2.15 18.17 -35.94
N GLU A 56 1.74 18.62 -34.78
CA GLU A 56 2.65 19.22 -33.77
C GLU A 56 3.53 18.15 -33.12
N THR A 57 4.79 18.48 -32.89
CA THR A 57 5.78 17.57 -32.29
C THR A 57 6.09 18.00 -30.88
N GLN A 58 6.02 17.04 -29.95
CA GLN A 58 6.31 17.25 -28.50
C GLN A 58 7.22 16.15 -27.96
N SER A 59 8.09 16.50 -27.00
CA SER A 59 8.87 15.50 -26.27
C SER A 59 7.96 14.61 -25.43
N LEU A 60 8.42 13.39 -25.08
CA LEU A 60 7.69 12.55 -24.13
C LEU A 60 7.48 13.24 -22.78
N ARG A 61 8.44 14.09 -22.34
CA ARG A 61 8.28 14.89 -21.12
C ARG A 61 7.13 15.87 -21.24
N ASN A 62 7.05 16.63 -22.34
CA ASN A 62 5.94 17.55 -22.58
C ASN A 62 4.60 16.81 -22.65
N LEU A 63 4.55 15.64 -23.30
CA LEU A 63 3.35 14.80 -23.34
C LEU A 63 2.95 14.29 -21.96
N LEU A 64 3.90 13.92 -21.10
CA LEU A 64 3.66 13.52 -19.73
C LEU A 64 3.01 14.66 -18.91
N TYR A 65 3.56 15.87 -18.99
CA TYR A 65 2.95 17.05 -18.36
C TYR A 65 1.57 17.38 -18.95
N ALA A 66 1.45 17.33 -20.27
CA ALA A 66 0.19 17.59 -20.98
C ALA A 66 -0.92 16.58 -20.61
N MET A 67 -0.56 15.34 -20.38
CA MET A 67 -1.49 14.29 -19.98
C MET A 67 -1.94 14.42 -18.52
N LEU A 68 -1.02 14.77 -17.62
CA LEU A 68 -1.29 14.77 -16.17
C LEU A 68 -1.88 16.10 -15.69
N LEU A 69 -1.34 17.28 -16.11
CA LEU A 69 -1.78 18.57 -15.58
C LEU A 69 -3.17 18.98 -16.11
N PRO A 70 -3.33 19.35 -17.40
CA PRO A 70 -4.63 19.74 -17.94
C PRO A 70 -5.49 18.51 -18.29
N SER A 71 -4.97 17.30 -18.07
CA SER A 71 -5.66 16.07 -18.47
C SER A 71 -5.85 15.93 -20.00
N GLY A 72 -4.89 16.38 -20.80
CA GLY A 72 -4.95 16.38 -22.27
C GLY A 72 -5.18 14.98 -22.84
N ASN A 73 -6.30 14.81 -23.54
CA ASN A 73 -6.65 13.51 -24.12
C ASN A 73 -5.77 13.18 -25.32
N GLU A 74 -5.44 14.18 -26.13
CA GLU A 74 -4.54 14.04 -27.27
C GLU A 74 -3.15 13.58 -26.85
N ALA A 75 -2.64 14.06 -25.71
CA ALA A 75 -1.35 13.62 -25.19
C ALA A 75 -1.34 12.12 -24.86
N ALA A 76 -2.42 11.60 -24.26
CA ALA A 76 -2.56 10.18 -23.99
C ALA A 76 -2.65 9.35 -25.27
N TYR A 77 -3.37 9.83 -26.27
CA TYR A 77 -3.48 9.15 -27.58
C TYR A 77 -2.17 9.18 -28.38
N ILE A 78 -1.39 10.27 -28.32
CA ILE A 78 -0.06 10.36 -28.99
C ILE A 78 0.89 9.32 -28.38
N VAL A 79 0.92 9.21 -27.03
CA VAL A 79 1.71 8.20 -26.33
C VAL A 79 1.23 6.79 -26.69
N ALA A 80 -0.09 6.58 -26.72
CA ALA A 80 -0.68 5.29 -27.04
C ALA A 80 -0.40 4.84 -28.48
N ASP A 81 -0.47 5.76 -29.45
CA ASP A 81 -0.13 5.48 -30.83
C ASP A 81 1.32 5.01 -30.96
N TYR A 82 2.24 5.74 -30.35
CA TYR A 82 3.67 5.40 -30.37
C TYR A 82 3.95 4.04 -29.74
N MET A 83 3.48 3.82 -28.52
CA MET A 83 3.76 2.59 -27.77
C MET A 83 3.03 1.37 -28.34
N GLY A 84 1.84 1.58 -28.93
CA GLY A 84 1.06 0.54 -29.61
C GLY A 84 1.53 0.24 -31.04
N GLY A 85 2.60 0.90 -31.53
CA GLY A 85 3.13 0.71 -32.88
C GLY A 85 2.17 1.18 -33.98
N GLY A 86 1.44 2.28 -33.75
CA GLY A 86 0.43 2.84 -34.66
C GLY A 86 -0.97 2.25 -34.43
N SER A 87 -1.20 1.51 -33.37
CA SER A 87 -2.49 0.88 -33.06
C SER A 87 -2.91 1.18 -31.60
N ILE A 88 -4.01 1.90 -31.46
CA ILE A 88 -4.61 2.16 -30.13
C ILE A 88 -5.07 0.86 -29.46
N ASP A 89 -5.62 -0.09 -30.23
CA ASP A 89 -6.05 -1.38 -29.67
C ASP A 89 -4.90 -2.18 -29.06
N ASN A 90 -3.72 -2.16 -29.69
CA ASN A 90 -2.52 -2.80 -29.14
C ASN A 90 -2.13 -2.15 -27.81
N PHE A 91 -2.16 -0.81 -27.73
CA PHE A 91 -1.86 -0.11 -26.49
C PHE A 91 -2.90 -0.41 -25.38
N VAL A 92 -4.17 -0.44 -25.73
CA VAL A 92 -5.25 -0.83 -24.80
C VAL A 92 -5.05 -2.26 -24.29
N ALA A 93 -4.58 -3.19 -25.13
CA ALA A 93 -4.21 -4.53 -24.67
C ALA A 93 -3.07 -4.47 -23.65
N MET A 94 -2.01 -3.67 -23.89
CA MET A 94 -0.92 -3.46 -22.92
C MET A 94 -1.46 -2.88 -21.61
N MET A 95 -2.36 -1.89 -21.63
CA MET A 95 -2.98 -1.33 -20.42
C MET A 95 -3.71 -2.39 -19.58
N ASN A 96 -4.46 -3.27 -20.23
CA ASN A 96 -5.20 -4.33 -19.54
C ASN A 96 -4.29 -5.44 -19.02
N ASP A 97 -3.18 -5.72 -19.67
CA ASP A 97 -2.19 -6.70 -19.20
C ASP A 97 -1.42 -6.12 -18.01
N GLU A 98 -1.02 -4.85 -18.06
CA GLU A 98 -0.36 -4.17 -16.94
C GLU A 98 -1.30 -4.02 -15.74
N ALA A 99 -2.60 -3.74 -15.95
CA ALA A 99 -3.56 -3.72 -14.86
C ALA A 99 -3.58 -5.05 -14.08
N LYS A 100 -3.51 -6.19 -14.78
CA LYS A 100 -3.40 -7.51 -14.15
C LYS A 100 -2.06 -7.68 -13.42
N ALA A 101 -0.96 -7.22 -14.02
CA ALA A 101 0.39 -7.33 -13.47
C ALA A 101 0.51 -6.58 -12.12
N VAL A 102 -0.07 -5.38 -12.00
CA VAL A 102 -0.11 -4.62 -10.73
C VAL A 102 -1.17 -5.14 -9.74
N GLY A 103 -1.93 -6.19 -10.10
CA GLY A 103 -2.88 -6.86 -9.21
C GLY A 103 -4.30 -6.29 -9.22
N CYS A 104 -4.69 -5.56 -10.26
CA CYS A 104 -6.07 -5.12 -10.46
C CYS A 104 -6.97 -6.30 -10.83
N THR A 105 -8.17 -6.33 -10.24
CA THR A 105 -9.14 -7.40 -10.46
C THR A 105 -10.49 -6.92 -10.97
N GLY A 106 -10.75 -5.61 -10.90
CA GLY A 106 -12.01 -4.98 -11.30
C GLY A 106 -11.81 -3.84 -12.29
N THR A 107 -10.66 -3.78 -12.98
CA THR A 107 -10.34 -2.71 -13.94
C THR A 107 -10.32 -3.24 -15.36
N THR A 108 -10.89 -2.47 -16.28
CA THR A 108 -10.84 -2.71 -17.73
C THR A 108 -10.70 -1.37 -18.44
N PHE A 109 -9.77 -1.30 -19.38
CA PHE A 109 -9.54 -0.15 -20.22
C PHE A 109 -10.00 -0.43 -21.66
N VAL A 110 -10.56 0.60 -22.32
CA VAL A 110 -11.03 0.54 -23.71
C VAL A 110 -10.50 1.73 -24.55
N ASP A 111 -9.90 2.73 -23.91
CA ASP A 111 -9.15 3.81 -24.53
C ASP A 111 -8.02 4.29 -23.60
N PRO A 112 -7.03 5.07 -24.10
CA PRO A 112 -5.87 5.49 -23.32
C PRO A 112 -6.11 6.66 -22.36
N CYS A 113 -7.26 7.32 -22.43
CA CYS A 113 -7.47 8.62 -21.79
C CYS A 113 -8.69 8.68 -20.84
N GLY A 114 -9.64 7.75 -20.96
CA GLY A 114 -10.82 7.69 -20.11
C GLY A 114 -12.01 8.52 -20.61
N LEU A 115 -12.10 8.79 -21.91
CA LEU A 115 -13.28 9.41 -22.53
C LEU A 115 -14.44 8.43 -22.64
N ASN A 116 -14.16 7.17 -22.95
CA ASN A 116 -15.17 6.15 -23.03
C ASN A 116 -15.60 5.73 -21.61
N PRO A 117 -16.91 5.78 -21.27
CA PRO A 117 -17.41 5.40 -19.95
C PRO A 117 -17.15 3.94 -19.58
N ASN A 118 -16.83 3.08 -20.53
CA ASN A 118 -16.47 1.67 -20.32
C ASN A 118 -15.01 1.48 -19.84
N ASN A 119 -14.23 2.54 -19.68
CA ASN A 119 -13.05 2.51 -18.84
C ASN A 119 -13.52 2.40 -17.39
N ILE A 120 -13.52 1.22 -16.84
CA ILE A 120 -14.01 0.93 -15.47
C ILE A 120 -12.86 0.59 -14.54
N THR A 121 -13.01 0.95 -13.27
CA THR A 121 -12.05 0.65 -12.22
C THR A 121 -12.74 0.50 -10.86
N THR A 122 -11.97 0.15 -9.84
CA THR A 122 -12.38 0.18 -8.43
C THR A 122 -11.46 1.11 -7.65
N ALA A 123 -11.88 1.57 -6.45
CA ALA A 123 -11.01 2.37 -5.60
C ALA A 123 -9.70 1.62 -5.25
N ARG A 124 -9.80 0.30 -4.99
CA ARG A 124 -8.63 -0.55 -4.75
C ARG A 124 -7.68 -0.61 -5.95
N ASP A 125 -8.21 -0.78 -7.15
CA ASP A 125 -7.38 -0.91 -8.35
C ASP A 125 -6.74 0.43 -8.72
N ALA A 126 -7.48 1.55 -8.62
CA ALA A 126 -6.93 2.88 -8.80
C ALA A 126 -5.81 3.19 -7.78
N TYR A 127 -5.96 2.73 -6.53
CA TYR A 127 -4.89 2.76 -5.52
C TYR A 127 -3.66 1.96 -5.97
N LEU A 128 -3.82 0.74 -6.50
CA LEU A 128 -2.70 -0.09 -6.93
C LEU A 128 -1.91 0.58 -8.07
N ILE A 129 -2.63 1.16 -9.05
CA ILE A 129 -2.02 1.87 -10.18
C ILE A 129 -1.26 3.11 -9.68
N LEU A 130 -1.89 3.93 -8.82
CA LEU A 130 -1.22 5.11 -8.26
C LEU A 130 -0.02 4.72 -7.40
N ARG A 131 -0.14 3.67 -6.58
CA ARG A 131 0.97 3.15 -5.78
C ARG A 131 2.16 2.71 -6.65
N ALA A 132 1.92 2.06 -7.79
CA ALA A 132 2.99 1.73 -8.73
C ALA A 132 3.68 2.99 -9.27
N LEU A 133 2.92 4.05 -9.57
CA LEU A 133 3.44 5.33 -10.04
C LEU A 133 4.29 6.07 -8.99
N THR A 134 4.03 5.89 -7.69
CA THR A 134 4.83 6.57 -6.64
C THR A 134 6.29 6.08 -6.56
N ALA A 135 6.64 5.02 -7.27
CA ALA A 135 8.03 4.55 -7.41
C ALA A 135 8.88 5.43 -8.37
N TYR A 136 8.26 6.35 -9.12
CA TYR A 136 8.93 7.17 -10.11
C TYR A 136 9.05 8.64 -9.65
N ASP A 137 10.25 9.11 -9.37
CA ASP A 137 10.51 10.51 -8.94
C ASP A 137 9.99 11.55 -9.93
N VAL A 138 10.03 11.23 -11.22
CA VAL A 138 9.49 12.11 -12.26
C VAL A 138 7.98 12.25 -12.15
N PHE A 139 7.27 11.21 -11.76
CA PHE A 139 5.82 11.27 -11.53
C PHE A 139 5.50 12.22 -10.37
N ASP A 140 6.20 12.07 -9.24
CA ASP A 140 6.07 12.96 -8.08
C ASP A 140 6.30 14.43 -8.48
N THR A 141 7.36 14.70 -9.23
CA THR A 141 7.67 16.04 -9.74
C THR A 141 6.53 16.62 -10.60
N VAL A 142 5.98 15.82 -11.52
CA VAL A 142 4.94 16.29 -12.45
C VAL A 142 3.64 16.58 -11.72
N ILE A 143 3.15 15.65 -10.88
CA ILE A 143 1.86 15.85 -10.20
C ILE A 143 1.89 17.00 -9.19
N ALA A 144 3.04 17.31 -8.61
CA ALA A 144 3.25 18.43 -7.69
C ALA A 144 3.35 19.79 -8.41
N THR A 145 3.48 19.80 -9.73
CA THR A 145 3.67 21.03 -10.53
C THR A 145 2.35 21.76 -10.74
N PRO A 146 2.17 23.02 -10.28
CA PRO A 146 0.93 23.79 -10.48
C PRO A 146 0.69 24.20 -11.94
N SER A 147 1.75 24.53 -12.67
CA SER A 147 1.72 24.91 -14.08
C SER A 147 3.04 24.60 -14.76
N TYR A 148 3.02 24.36 -16.06
CA TYR A 148 4.19 23.98 -16.83
C TYR A 148 4.21 24.69 -18.18
N ASP A 149 5.37 25.22 -18.59
CA ASP A 149 5.59 25.81 -19.91
C ASP A 149 6.03 24.71 -20.90
N ILE A 150 5.17 24.40 -21.85
CA ILE A 150 5.44 23.40 -22.91
C ILE A 150 6.57 23.89 -23.84
N GLY A 151 6.82 25.19 -23.88
CA GLY A 151 7.79 25.82 -24.76
C GLY A 151 7.16 26.53 -25.95
N THR A 152 7.97 26.81 -26.99
CA THR A 152 7.53 27.54 -28.15
C THR A 152 7.16 26.61 -29.32
N ASN A 153 6.20 27.03 -30.13
CA ASN A 153 5.83 26.45 -31.43
C ASN A 153 5.34 27.53 -32.39
N ASP A 154 4.79 27.17 -33.54
CA ASP A 154 4.29 28.13 -34.54
C ASP A 154 3.16 29.03 -34.03
N ARG A 155 2.43 28.63 -32.98
CA ARG A 155 1.33 29.40 -32.38
C ARG A 155 1.76 30.18 -31.13
N TYR A 156 2.66 29.61 -30.34
CA TYR A 156 3.21 30.17 -29.15
C TYR A 156 4.68 30.52 -29.37
N THR A 157 4.91 31.67 -30.07
CA THR A 157 6.24 32.07 -30.51
C THR A 157 7.07 32.75 -29.42
N THR A 158 6.42 33.19 -28.35
CA THR A 158 7.08 33.86 -27.20
C THR A 158 7.25 32.84 -26.04
N PRO A 159 8.47 32.64 -25.49
CA PRO A 159 8.67 31.80 -24.31
C PRO A 159 7.77 32.24 -23.15
N GLY A 160 7.25 31.26 -22.39
CA GLY A 160 6.35 31.51 -21.27
C GLY A 160 4.90 31.81 -21.64
N THR A 161 4.49 31.58 -22.89
CA THR A 161 3.08 31.78 -23.31
C THR A 161 2.30 30.48 -23.54
N TYR A 162 2.99 29.34 -23.65
CA TYR A 162 2.34 28.03 -23.75
C TYR A 162 2.29 27.34 -22.39
N ILE A 163 1.53 27.94 -21.48
CA ILE A 163 1.43 27.46 -20.08
C ILE A 163 0.19 26.58 -19.93
N ILE A 164 0.41 25.33 -19.54
CA ILE A 164 -0.65 24.41 -19.11
C ILE A 164 -0.80 24.42 -17.59
N GLN A 165 -2.05 24.28 -17.10
CA GLN A 165 -2.39 24.38 -15.69
C GLN A 165 -2.77 23.01 -15.11
N ASN A 166 -2.40 22.77 -13.86
CA ASN A 166 -2.84 21.58 -13.15
C ASN A 166 -4.32 21.66 -12.76
N THR A 167 -5.05 20.59 -13.08
CA THR A 167 -6.45 20.42 -12.67
C THR A 167 -6.59 20.05 -11.18
N ASP A 168 -5.53 19.50 -10.59
CA ASP A 168 -5.47 19.25 -9.16
C ASP A 168 -5.29 20.56 -8.38
N LYS A 169 -6.38 21.03 -7.76
CA LYS A 169 -6.39 22.27 -6.99
C LYS A 169 -5.85 22.10 -5.58
N LEU A 170 -5.56 20.87 -5.12
CA LEU A 170 -4.92 20.64 -3.83
C LEU A 170 -3.45 21.06 -3.83
N VAL A 171 -2.79 21.06 -5.01
CA VAL A 171 -1.39 21.51 -5.18
C VAL A 171 -1.24 22.93 -5.73
N THR A 172 -2.35 23.58 -6.06
CA THR A 172 -2.32 24.95 -6.58
C THR A 172 -2.73 25.95 -5.50
N ASN A 173 -2.42 27.25 -5.67
CA ASN A 173 -2.89 28.30 -4.78
C ASN A 173 -4.40 28.50 -4.94
N SER A 174 -5.18 27.75 -4.18
CA SER A 174 -6.67 27.73 -4.20
C SER A 174 -7.24 27.48 -2.80
N SER A 175 -8.56 27.59 -2.62
CA SER A 175 -9.26 27.24 -1.37
C SER A 175 -9.15 25.76 -1.00
N TYR A 176 -8.86 24.90 -1.98
CA TYR A 176 -8.68 23.45 -1.76
C TYR A 176 -7.24 23.09 -1.34
N HIS A 177 -6.27 24.00 -1.46
CA HIS A 177 -4.84 23.71 -1.23
C HIS A 177 -4.59 23.05 0.12
N ARG A 178 -3.72 22.03 0.10
CA ARG A 178 -3.25 21.31 1.29
C ARG A 178 -1.74 21.06 1.16
N ASP A 179 -0.97 21.57 2.12
CA ASP A 179 0.50 21.46 2.15
C ASP A 179 0.98 20.01 2.18
N TYR A 180 0.19 19.09 2.71
CA TYR A 180 0.50 17.66 2.74
C TYR A 180 0.25 16.94 1.40
N THR A 181 -0.40 17.58 0.41
CA THR A 181 -0.67 16.95 -0.88
C THR A 181 0.54 17.03 -1.81
N ARG A 182 1.04 15.88 -2.24
CA ARG A 182 2.05 15.79 -3.30
C ARG A 182 1.43 16.02 -4.67
N GLY A 183 0.22 15.58 -4.87
CA GLY A 183 -0.55 15.71 -6.09
C GLY A 183 -1.30 14.45 -6.44
N GLY A 184 -1.94 14.48 -7.60
CA GLY A 184 -2.72 13.34 -8.07
C GLY A 184 -3.32 13.53 -9.45
N LYS A 185 -4.28 12.66 -9.77
CA LYS A 185 -5.02 12.74 -11.03
C LYS A 185 -6.49 12.94 -10.79
N THR A 186 -7.05 13.99 -11.42
CA THR A 186 -8.49 14.22 -11.49
C THR A 186 -9.13 13.43 -12.61
N GLY A 187 -10.39 13.05 -12.44
CA GLY A 187 -11.24 12.48 -13.48
C GLY A 187 -12.62 13.11 -13.43
N SER A 188 -13.20 13.43 -14.58
CA SER A 188 -14.57 13.95 -14.67
C SER A 188 -15.29 13.28 -15.85
N LEU A 189 -16.49 12.81 -15.61
CA LEU A 189 -17.36 12.25 -16.64
C LEU A 189 -18.82 12.57 -16.29
N GLY A 190 -19.49 13.33 -17.16
CA GLY A 190 -20.88 13.77 -16.87
C GLY A 190 -20.97 14.60 -15.60
N GLU A 191 -21.80 14.15 -14.67
CA GLU A 191 -22.13 14.83 -13.40
C GLU A 191 -21.26 14.42 -12.22
N TRP A 192 -20.19 13.65 -12.45
CA TRP A 192 -19.38 13.04 -11.41
C TRP A 192 -17.91 13.38 -11.56
N GLN A 193 -17.23 13.46 -10.43
CA GLN A 193 -15.77 13.59 -10.38
C GLN A 193 -15.11 12.44 -9.60
N ASN A 194 -13.89 12.13 -10.05
CA ASN A 194 -12.97 11.22 -9.40
C ASN A 194 -11.68 11.94 -9.04
N PHE A 195 -11.00 11.46 -8.01
CA PHE A 195 -9.64 11.85 -7.69
C PHE A 195 -8.87 10.66 -7.11
N ALA A 196 -7.63 10.52 -7.53
CA ALA A 196 -6.65 9.64 -6.88
C ALA A 196 -5.41 10.49 -6.57
N GLY A 197 -5.06 10.60 -5.30
CA GLY A 197 -4.03 11.53 -4.82
C GLY A 197 -3.03 10.89 -3.87
N TRP A 198 -1.82 11.43 -3.86
CA TRP A 198 -0.74 11.08 -2.96
C TRP A 198 -0.48 12.22 -1.98
N HIS A 199 -0.46 11.90 -0.69
CA HIS A 199 -0.35 12.85 0.41
C HIS A 199 0.76 12.42 1.36
N THR A 200 1.52 13.38 1.87
CA THR A 200 2.65 13.12 2.78
C THR A 200 2.74 14.20 3.84
N GLN A 201 2.83 13.81 5.11
CA GLN A 201 3.07 14.70 6.24
C GLN A 201 3.86 13.94 7.31
N ASP A 202 4.88 14.56 7.89
CA ASP A 202 5.67 14.01 9.00
C ASP A 202 6.26 12.62 8.72
N GLY A 203 6.63 12.35 7.45
CA GLY A 203 7.17 11.06 7.01
C GLY A 203 6.14 9.96 6.78
N ILE A 204 4.86 10.25 6.96
CA ILE A 204 3.75 9.34 6.70
C ILE A 204 3.15 9.66 5.34
N SER A 205 2.95 8.64 4.51
CA SER A 205 2.33 8.78 3.20
C SER A 205 1.03 8.01 3.09
N TYR A 206 0.03 8.67 2.52
CA TYR A 206 -1.27 8.07 2.20
C TYR A 206 -1.60 8.24 0.73
N ILE A 207 -2.33 7.29 0.20
CA ILE A 207 -3.00 7.40 -1.10
C ILE A 207 -4.50 7.48 -0.84
N SER A 208 -5.13 8.54 -1.32
CA SER A 208 -6.60 8.68 -1.33
C SER A 208 -7.15 8.30 -2.71
N VAL A 209 -8.27 7.61 -2.74
CA VAL A 209 -9.05 7.37 -3.95
C VAL A 209 -10.51 7.66 -3.68
N VAL A 210 -11.03 8.68 -4.35
CA VAL A 210 -12.41 9.13 -4.23
C VAL A 210 -13.05 9.04 -5.62
N LEU A 211 -14.09 8.25 -5.75
CA LEU A 211 -14.73 7.96 -7.03
C LEU A 211 -16.20 8.34 -7.05
N ASN A 212 -16.65 8.84 -8.17
CA ASN A 212 -18.05 9.08 -8.48
C ASN A 212 -18.73 10.06 -7.51
N VAL A 213 -18.05 11.16 -7.19
CA VAL A 213 -18.58 12.21 -6.30
C VAL A 213 -19.42 13.17 -7.11
N PRO A 214 -20.69 13.40 -6.73
CA PRO A 214 -21.56 14.35 -7.41
C PRO A 214 -21.14 15.80 -7.13
N TYR A 215 -21.44 16.72 -8.04
CA TYR A 215 -21.02 18.13 -7.89
C TYR A 215 -21.62 18.80 -6.66
N GLU A 216 -22.80 18.37 -6.21
CA GLU A 216 -23.47 18.90 -5.02
C GLU A 216 -22.74 18.61 -3.70
N ALA A 217 -21.77 17.68 -3.69
CA ALA A 217 -20.96 17.41 -2.51
C ALA A 217 -19.95 18.54 -2.20
N ASP A 218 -19.63 19.38 -3.18
CA ASP A 218 -18.81 20.57 -3.00
C ASP A 218 -19.71 21.82 -2.87
N PRO A 219 -19.55 22.62 -1.81
CA PRO A 219 -20.33 23.88 -1.65
C PRO A 219 -20.24 24.82 -2.85
N ASP A 220 -19.08 24.86 -3.52
CA ASP A 220 -18.85 25.66 -4.72
C ASP A 220 -19.26 24.93 -6.01
N GLN A 221 -19.66 23.67 -5.92
CA GLN A 221 -20.05 22.77 -7.02
C GLN A 221 -19.03 22.72 -8.17
N ALA A 222 -17.74 22.90 -7.84
CA ALA A 222 -16.69 23.03 -8.84
C ALA A 222 -15.74 21.82 -8.84
N ARG A 223 -15.37 21.32 -7.66
CA ARG A 223 -14.33 20.30 -7.47
C ARG A 223 -14.67 19.28 -6.37
N PRO A 224 -15.82 18.59 -6.47
CA PRO A 224 -16.32 17.76 -5.36
C PRO A 224 -15.35 16.66 -4.92
N ALA A 225 -14.68 15.98 -5.85
CA ALA A 225 -13.72 14.94 -5.47
C ALA A 225 -12.50 15.49 -4.73
N LEU A 226 -12.05 16.72 -5.03
CA LEU A 226 -10.96 17.38 -4.31
C LEU A 226 -11.42 17.88 -2.94
N TYR A 227 -12.67 18.40 -2.86
CA TYR A 227 -13.28 18.81 -1.60
C TYR A 227 -13.37 17.63 -0.63
N GLU A 228 -13.98 16.53 -1.05
CA GLU A 228 -14.10 15.30 -0.24
C GLU A 228 -12.72 14.73 0.16
N THR A 229 -11.76 14.77 -0.77
CA THR A 229 -10.39 14.33 -0.46
C THR A 229 -9.76 15.20 0.63
N ALA A 230 -9.90 16.52 0.53
CA ALA A 230 -9.36 17.43 1.54
C ALA A 230 -9.96 17.14 2.91
N GLN A 231 -11.31 17.03 3.01
CA GLN A 231 -11.98 16.70 4.27
C GLN A 231 -11.51 15.36 4.86
N LEU A 232 -11.45 14.32 4.02
CA LEU A 232 -10.99 13.00 4.44
C LEU A 232 -9.55 13.03 4.96
N MET A 233 -8.65 13.69 4.23
CA MET A 233 -7.23 13.72 4.57
C MET A 233 -6.93 14.63 5.77
N ASP A 234 -7.66 15.74 5.93
CA ASP A 234 -7.58 16.57 7.14
C ASP A 234 -7.91 15.71 8.38
N VAL A 235 -9.01 14.93 8.36
CA VAL A 235 -9.37 14.03 9.46
C VAL A 235 -8.30 12.95 9.69
N ILE A 236 -7.77 12.34 8.62
CA ILE A 236 -6.77 11.27 8.75
C ILE A 236 -5.48 11.81 9.37
N PHE A 237 -4.94 12.91 8.85
CA PHE A 237 -3.71 13.50 9.39
C PHE A 237 -3.89 14.07 10.81
N ASP A 238 -5.09 14.55 11.16
CA ASP A 238 -5.37 15.00 12.53
C ASP A 238 -5.55 13.85 13.51
N SER A 239 -6.10 12.71 13.08
CA SER A 239 -6.53 11.63 13.96
C SER A 239 -5.53 10.50 14.11
N PHE A 240 -4.63 10.27 13.14
CA PHE A 240 -3.74 9.12 13.11
C PHE A 240 -2.26 9.51 13.03
N THR A 241 -1.40 8.62 13.53
CA THR A 241 0.06 8.75 13.45
C THR A 241 0.70 7.35 13.40
N ILE A 242 1.94 7.27 12.91
CA ILE A 242 2.75 6.07 13.10
C ILE A 242 3.40 6.14 14.47
N ALA A 243 3.08 5.17 15.31
CA ALA A 243 3.61 5.07 16.67
C ALA A 243 3.95 3.63 17.03
N ALA A 244 4.78 3.48 18.08
CA ALA A 244 5.11 2.17 18.62
C ALA A 244 3.88 1.57 19.32
N ALA A 245 3.47 0.38 18.90
CA ALA A 245 2.40 -0.38 19.54
C ALA A 245 2.90 -1.18 20.76
N LEU A 246 4.21 -1.44 20.84
CA LEU A 246 4.88 -2.10 21.95
C LEU A 246 6.11 -1.28 22.39
N ASP A 247 6.51 -1.46 23.65
CA ASP A 247 7.76 -0.94 24.20
C ASP A 247 8.69 -2.11 24.55
N PRO A 248 9.78 -2.35 23.79
CA PRO A 248 10.73 -3.43 24.05
C PRO A 248 11.46 -3.30 25.42
N THR A 249 11.36 -2.14 26.06
CA THR A 249 11.96 -1.91 27.38
C THR A 249 11.02 -2.25 28.54
N GLN A 250 9.76 -2.57 28.25
CA GLN A 250 8.74 -2.92 29.23
C GLN A 250 8.31 -4.38 29.06
N PRO A 251 8.19 -5.13 30.18
CA PRO A 251 7.63 -6.47 30.11
C PRO A 251 6.13 -6.39 29.82
N ILE A 252 5.64 -7.29 28.97
CA ILE A 252 4.22 -7.33 28.62
C ILE A 252 3.49 -8.56 29.18
N THR A 253 4.24 -9.58 29.62
CA THR A 253 3.70 -10.78 30.27
C THR A 253 4.79 -11.49 31.02
N GLU A 254 4.44 -12.57 31.75
CA GLU A 254 5.38 -13.48 32.39
C GLU A 254 5.02 -14.94 32.09
N ILE A 255 5.99 -15.84 32.30
CA ILE A 255 5.78 -17.27 32.12
C ILE A 255 6.40 -18.04 33.28
N PRO A 256 5.76 -19.14 33.77
CA PRO A 256 6.34 -20.03 34.76
C PRO A 256 7.62 -20.72 34.26
N VAL A 257 8.60 -20.87 35.20
CA VAL A 257 9.86 -21.55 34.91
C VAL A 257 9.99 -22.76 35.80
N ASP A 258 9.90 -23.94 35.20
CA ASP A 258 10.04 -25.22 35.90
C ASP A 258 11.49 -25.43 36.39
N TYR A 259 11.64 -25.99 37.57
CA TYR A 259 12.95 -26.33 38.20
C TYR A 259 13.84 -25.11 38.46
N ALA A 260 13.25 -23.95 38.67
CA ALA A 260 13.97 -22.72 38.96
C ALA A 260 14.51 -22.69 40.41
N THR A 261 15.56 -21.89 40.65
CA THR A 261 16.22 -21.80 41.98
C THR A 261 15.67 -20.66 42.84
N GLN A 262 15.43 -19.48 42.24
CA GLN A 262 15.13 -18.25 42.97
C GLN A 262 13.79 -17.61 42.55
N SER A 263 13.44 -17.70 41.30
CA SER A 263 12.18 -17.19 40.76
C SER A 263 11.51 -18.28 39.96
N ASP A 264 10.25 -18.51 40.21
CA ASP A 264 9.43 -19.49 39.50
C ASP A 264 8.76 -18.91 38.25
N THR A 265 9.01 -17.64 37.93
CA THR A 265 8.57 -16.95 36.69
C THR A 265 9.69 -16.13 36.07
N VAL A 266 9.56 -15.82 34.80
CA VAL A 266 10.40 -14.87 34.06
C VAL A 266 9.53 -13.90 33.27
N MET A 267 9.87 -12.61 33.37
CA MET A 267 9.23 -11.56 32.59
C MET A 267 9.63 -11.66 31.14
N LEU A 268 8.67 -11.46 30.23
CA LEU A 268 8.87 -11.50 28.78
C LEU A 268 8.75 -10.11 28.18
N TYR A 269 9.69 -9.80 27.30
CA TYR A 269 9.81 -8.52 26.60
C TYR A 269 9.63 -8.76 25.08
N PRO A 270 8.93 -7.88 24.37
CA PRO A 270 8.87 -7.97 22.91
C PRO A 270 10.23 -7.60 22.31
N THR A 271 10.59 -8.20 21.17
CA THR A 271 11.85 -7.90 20.47
C THR A 271 11.75 -6.67 19.58
N ASP A 272 10.54 -6.23 19.23
CA ASP A 272 10.26 -5.12 18.33
C ASP A 272 9.20 -4.19 18.94
N ASN A 273 9.31 -2.89 18.66
CA ASN A 273 8.33 -1.89 19.06
C ASN A 273 7.07 -1.88 18.18
N MET A 274 7.09 -2.60 17.05
CA MET A 274 5.99 -2.71 16.08
C MET A 274 5.39 -1.36 15.72
N MET A 275 6.14 -0.57 14.95
CA MET A 275 5.66 0.71 14.41
C MET A 275 4.47 0.47 13.49
N THR A 276 3.32 1.05 13.81
CA THR A 276 2.09 0.90 13.05
C THR A 276 1.26 2.18 13.10
N LEU A 277 0.27 2.27 12.21
CA LEU A 277 -0.69 3.37 12.20
C LEU A 277 -1.63 3.23 13.40
N LEU A 278 -1.60 4.20 14.28
CA LEU A 278 -2.44 4.26 15.49
C LEU A 278 -3.19 5.58 15.57
N PRO A 279 -4.39 5.60 16.17
CA PRO A 279 -5.00 6.85 16.58
C PRO A 279 -4.06 7.64 17.50
N LYS A 280 -3.99 8.97 17.31
CA LYS A 280 -3.17 9.86 18.16
C LYS A 280 -3.61 9.82 19.63
N GLU A 281 -4.91 9.65 19.85
CA GLU A 281 -5.46 9.51 21.20
C GLU A 281 -5.70 8.03 21.54
N GLY A 282 -5.04 7.54 22.59
CA GLY A 282 -5.23 6.19 23.11
C GLY A 282 -4.77 5.05 22.22
N GLY A 283 -4.00 5.33 21.16
CA GLY A 283 -3.71 4.37 20.09
C GLY A 283 -3.13 3.03 20.55
N ALA A 284 -2.11 3.03 21.42
CA ALA A 284 -1.51 1.79 21.91
C ALA A 284 -2.48 0.97 22.81
N ALA A 285 -3.40 1.64 23.51
CA ALA A 285 -4.40 0.99 24.36
C ALA A 285 -5.54 0.30 23.57
N LEU A 286 -5.65 0.59 22.26
CA LEU A 286 -6.63 -0.04 21.36
C LEU A 286 -6.12 -1.34 20.77
N THR A 287 -4.85 -1.69 20.99
CA THR A 287 -4.29 -2.96 20.52
C THR A 287 -4.65 -4.10 21.45
N GLU A 288 -5.22 -5.16 20.90
CA GLU A 288 -5.42 -6.43 21.60
C GLU A 288 -4.20 -7.31 21.42
N GLN A 289 -3.76 -7.97 22.52
CA GLN A 289 -2.58 -8.81 22.53
C GLN A 289 -2.98 -10.28 22.67
N THR A 290 -2.57 -11.10 21.72
CA THR A 290 -2.74 -12.56 21.76
C THR A 290 -1.38 -13.22 21.89
N PHE A 291 -1.17 -13.96 22.98
CA PHE A 291 0.08 -14.64 23.30
C PHE A 291 0.08 -16.08 22.81
N ASN A 292 1.12 -16.47 22.09
CA ASN A 292 1.41 -17.86 21.76
C ASN A 292 2.63 -18.31 22.58
N LEU A 293 2.35 -18.81 23.80
CA LEU A 293 3.33 -19.21 24.79
C LEU A 293 3.13 -20.67 25.20
N PRO A 294 4.18 -21.42 25.53
CA PRO A 294 4.04 -22.70 26.24
C PRO A 294 3.48 -22.43 27.65
N LYS A 295 2.98 -23.48 28.30
CA LYS A 295 2.44 -23.36 29.68
C LYS A 295 3.54 -23.02 30.70
N SER A 296 4.76 -23.53 30.51
CA SER A 296 5.96 -23.26 31.29
C SER A 296 7.19 -23.54 30.44
N ILE A 297 8.35 -23.05 30.87
CA ILE A 297 9.66 -23.37 30.31
C ILE A 297 10.58 -23.95 31.39
N ALA A 298 11.50 -24.83 31.01
CA ALA A 298 12.40 -25.45 31.98
C ALA A 298 13.68 -24.63 32.18
N ALA A 299 14.09 -24.42 33.43
CA ALA A 299 15.40 -23.82 33.72
C ALA A 299 16.57 -24.74 33.26
N PRO A 300 17.73 -24.17 32.85
CA PRO A 300 18.10 -22.77 32.93
C PRO A 300 17.50 -21.98 31.74
N VAL A 301 17.11 -20.75 32.01
CA VAL A 301 16.70 -19.76 31.01
C VAL A 301 17.77 -18.67 30.96
N ARG A 302 18.13 -18.19 29.81
CA ARG A 302 19.06 -17.06 29.63
C ARG A 302 18.31 -15.83 29.22
N GLN A 303 18.78 -14.67 29.66
CA GLN A 303 18.29 -13.40 29.17
C GLN A 303 18.43 -13.36 27.64
N GLY A 304 17.35 -13.00 26.94
CA GLY A 304 17.29 -12.97 25.47
C GLY A 304 16.85 -14.27 24.81
N ASP A 305 16.66 -15.37 25.55
CA ASP A 305 16.09 -16.60 24.97
C ASP A 305 14.66 -16.33 24.45
N VAL A 306 14.40 -16.73 23.22
CA VAL A 306 13.04 -16.64 22.63
C VAL A 306 12.14 -17.69 23.27
N VAL A 307 11.02 -17.25 23.83
CA VAL A 307 10.08 -18.09 24.58
C VAL A 307 8.79 -18.35 23.80
N GLY A 308 8.35 -17.38 23.02
CA GLY A 308 7.13 -17.47 22.22
C GLY A 308 6.91 -16.19 21.42
N THR A 309 5.66 -15.90 21.07
CA THR A 309 5.30 -14.74 20.27
C THR A 309 4.09 -14.01 20.85
N VAL A 310 3.97 -12.73 20.55
CA VAL A 310 2.75 -11.93 20.72
C VAL A 310 2.26 -11.46 19.35
N THR A 311 0.98 -11.64 19.09
CA THR A 311 0.28 -11.09 17.93
C THR A 311 -0.58 -9.92 18.39
N LEU A 312 -0.46 -8.78 17.69
CA LEU A 312 -1.29 -7.61 17.93
C LEU A 312 -2.41 -7.52 16.91
N THR A 313 -3.61 -7.18 17.37
CA THR A 313 -4.78 -6.90 16.54
C THR A 313 -5.40 -5.57 16.92
N ILE A 314 -6.03 -4.90 15.93
CA ILE A 314 -6.92 -3.76 16.14
C ILE A 314 -8.23 -4.09 15.44
N GLU A 315 -9.34 -4.03 16.16
CA GLU A 315 -10.69 -4.37 15.64
C GLU A 315 -10.76 -5.73 14.92
N GLY A 316 -9.94 -6.71 15.40
CA GLY A 316 -9.85 -8.04 14.83
C GLY A 316 -8.90 -8.19 13.63
N GLU A 317 -8.35 -7.11 13.11
CA GLU A 317 -7.33 -7.16 12.04
C GLU A 317 -5.93 -7.30 12.64
N VAL A 318 -5.15 -8.25 12.12
CA VAL A 318 -3.77 -8.50 12.58
C VAL A 318 -2.85 -7.39 12.08
N ILE A 319 -2.24 -6.66 13.03
CA ILE A 319 -1.25 -5.62 12.73
C ILE A 319 0.14 -6.24 12.52
N GLY A 320 0.47 -7.25 13.33
CA GLY A 320 1.74 -7.96 13.23
C GLY A 320 1.97 -8.94 14.38
N THR A 321 3.10 -9.66 14.30
CA THR A 321 3.54 -10.61 15.32
C THR A 321 5.03 -10.40 15.59
N THR A 322 5.44 -10.41 16.87
CA THR A 322 6.85 -10.30 17.27
C THR A 322 7.20 -11.36 18.31
N ASP A 323 8.50 -11.69 18.40
CA ASP A 323 9.01 -12.63 19.38
C ASP A 323 9.00 -12.04 20.78
N LEU A 324 8.84 -12.93 21.75
CA LEU A 324 8.95 -12.63 23.17
C LEU A 324 10.21 -13.29 23.74
N ILE A 325 11.06 -12.49 24.39
CA ILE A 325 12.32 -12.93 24.97
C ILE A 325 12.30 -12.84 26.50
N ALA A 326 13.05 -13.74 27.11
CA ALA A 326 13.26 -13.73 28.55
C ALA A 326 14.06 -12.49 29.00
N GLY A 327 13.56 -11.76 30.00
CA GLY A 327 14.16 -10.52 30.49
C GLY A 327 15.33 -10.74 31.47
N SER A 328 15.53 -11.95 31.99
CA SER A 328 16.59 -12.26 32.92
C SER A 328 17.00 -13.73 32.89
N ASP A 329 18.20 -14.00 33.42
CA ASP A 329 18.67 -15.37 33.66
C ASP A 329 17.88 -16.02 34.80
N VAL A 330 17.51 -17.29 34.63
CA VAL A 330 16.92 -18.13 35.68
C VAL A 330 17.74 -19.42 35.83
N ALA A 331 18.42 -19.58 36.96
CA ALA A 331 19.25 -20.73 37.23
C ALA A 331 18.44 -21.98 37.55
N ARG A 332 18.91 -23.14 37.12
CA ARG A 332 18.30 -24.45 37.45
C ARG A 332 18.58 -24.91 38.85
N ASN A 333 17.55 -25.35 39.56
CA ASN A 333 17.67 -26.13 40.81
C ASN A 333 17.94 -27.60 40.46
N GLN A 334 19.19 -28.03 40.66
CA GLN A 334 19.62 -29.38 40.31
C GLN A 334 18.88 -30.47 41.08
N VAL A 335 18.50 -30.22 42.34
CA VAL A 335 17.78 -31.18 43.16
C VAL A 335 16.36 -31.41 42.63
N LEU A 336 15.60 -30.32 42.39
CA LEU A 336 14.25 -30.41 41.86
C LEU A 336 14.25 -31.05 40.47
N TYR A 337 15.19 -30.68 39.62
CA TYR A 337 15.33 -31.26 38.27
C TYR A 337 15.62 -32.78 38.34
N THR A 338 16.54 -33.21 39.24
CA THR A 338 16.87 -34.63 39.38
C THR A 338 15.67 -35.42 39.88
N ILE A 339 14.95 -34.91 40.88
CA ILE A 339 13.73 -35.55 41.40
C ILE A 339 12.69 -35.72 40.30
N ALA A 340 12.46 -34.67 39.49
CA ALA A 340 11.52 -34.72 38.40
C ALA A 340 11.91 -35.75 37.32
N ARG A 341 13.19 -35.80 36.93
CA ARG A 341 13.71 -36.77 35.95
C ARG A 341 13.59 -38.20 36.44
N VAL A 342 13.84 -38.45 37.75
CA VAL A 342 13.62 -39.74 38.36
C VAL A 342 12.13 -40.12 38.35
N GLY A 343 11.24 -39.17 38.65
CA GLY A 343 9.80 -39.39 38.58
C GLY A 343 9.31 -39.70 37.14
N GLU A 344 9.82 -38.97 36.16
CA GLU A 344 9.54 -39.22 34.74
C GLU A 344 10.00 -40.62 34.30
N PHE A 345 11.20 -41.04 34.77
CA PHE A 345 11.71 -42.40 34.47
C PHE A 345 10.76 -43.46 34.99
N PHE A 346 10.32 -43.39 36.27
CA PHE A 346 9.40 -44.36 36.87
C PHE A 346 7.98 -44.33 36.26
N SER A 347 7.56 -43.17 35.74
CA SER A 347 6.27 -43.03 35.05
C SER A 347 6.32 -43.41 33.58
N SER A 348 7.52 -43.57 32.98
CA SER A 348 7.72 -43.86 31.59
C SER A 348 7.14 -45.20 31.12
N THR A 349 6.67 -45.29 29.88
CA THR A 349 6.20 -46.53 29.29
C THR A 349 7.30 -47.62 29.31
N TYR A 350 8.55 -47.22 29.09
CA TYR A 350 9.69 -48.12 29.14
C TYR A 350 9.82 -48.82 30.52
N PHE A 351 9.82 -48.04 31.62
CA PHE A 351 9.89 -48.58 32.95
C PHE A 351 8.71 -49.52 33.27
N LYS A 352 7.47 -49.12 32.92
CA LYS A 352 6.26 -49.94 33.11
C LYS A 352 6.34 -51.27 32.34
N VAL A 353 6.84 -51.27 31.12
CA VAL A 353 7.05 -52.48 30.32
C VAL A 353 8.10 -53.36 30.95
N VAL A 354 9.24 -52.83 31.39
CA VAL A 354 10.31 -53.58 32.03
C VAL A 354 9.80 -54.23 33.33
N VAL A 355 9.07 -53.49 34.17
CA VAL A 355 8.46 -54.03 35.39
C VAL A 355 7.47 -55.14 35.06
N MET A 356 6.61 -54.95 34.07
CA MET A 356 5.63 -55.96 33.63
C MET A 356 6.35 -57.25 33.16
N LEU A 357 7.37 -57.12 32.32
CA LEU A 357 8.16 -58.28 31.86
C LEU A 357 8.85 -58.97 33.00
N THR A 358 9.44 -58.23 33.95
CA THR A 358 10.07 -58.83 35.13
C THR A 358 9.05 -59.58 35.96
N MET A 359 7.86 -59.02 36.20
CA MET A 359 6.76 -59.68 36.91
C MET A 359 6.33 -61.00 36.19
N ILE A 360 6.24 -60.98 34.89
CA ILE A 360 5.94 -62.20 34.10
C ILE A 360 7.02 -63.27 34.30
N VAL A 361 8.30 -62.89 34.20
CA VAL A 361 9.43 -63.82 34.45
C VAL A 361 9.38 -64.40 35.85
N VAL A 362 9.16 -63.57 36.87
CA VAL A 362 9.04 -64.03 38.24
C VAL A 362 7.84 -64.99 38.43
N ALA A 363 6.69 -64.68 37.84
CA ALA A 363 5.49 -65.52 37.89
C ALA A 363 5.71 -66.91 37.19
N VAL A 364 6.36 -66.92 36.04
CA VAL A 364 6.70 -68.14 35.34
C VAL A 364 7.71 -68.95 36.17
N TYR A 365 8.72 -68.34 36.76
CA TYR A 365 9.66 -69.02 37.67
C TYR A 365 8.96 -69.64 38.88
N ALA A 366 8.09 -68.88 39.57
CA ALA A 366 7.32 -69.40 40.69
C ALA A 366 6.43 -70.57 40.29
N PHE A 367 5.80 -70.51 39.13
CA PHE A 367 4.95 -71.57 38.59
C PHE A 367 5.71 -72.85 38.25
N LEU A 368 6.96 -72.76 37.80
CA LEU A 368 7.78 -73.90 37.37
C LEU A 368 8.56 -74.55 38.55
N PHE A 369 8.83 -73.84 39.66
CA PHE A 369 9.71 -74.30 40.73
C PHE A 369 9.07 -74.27 42.12
N VAL A 370 7.79 -73.91 42.27
CA VAL A 370 6.93 -74.13 43.42
C VAL A 370 5.90 -75.20 43.11
#